data_62675c4b0e68b9bfce27a907341be248
#
_entry.id   62675c4b0e68b9bfce27a907341be248
#
_cell.length_a   1.000
_cell.length_b   1.000
_cell.length_c   1.000
_cell.angle_alpha   90.00
_cell.angle_beta   90.00
_cell.angle_gamma   90.00
#
_symmetry.space_group_name_H-M   'P 1'
#
loop_
_entity.id
_entity.type
_entity.pdbx_description
1 polymer ?
#
loop_
_entity_poly.entity_id
_entity_poly.type
_entity_poly.pdbx_seq_one_letter_code
_entity_poly.pdbx_strand_id
1 'polypeptide(L)'
;MFPKLHLLLKFRFLVFASNRHLTRSNSVFRSTATYSTICPNQVESPNEEAMEHPRDSIEIFKQWGCCENDLLKIFSRQPSLRNAQATPLLSKLNLLSSLGLTGSDIVKMVNCRPRFFCSRINNCFDERIEFLVNLFGSREMLRKALVRNPSLLTYDFHNTMKPVIALYEEIGISGHDLIAMLISRPTLIPRTSFNEEKMEYIKKTGVLKGSKMYKYVVSLIGISRIETIREKVTNLEKFGCSEEEIWSLLGRSPLILTLSVDKVQRNMTFVLGTMKLSPRVVLEHPFLLFSNLEAVLKPRISLARKLKEMELDPQIKGSIMLRALRMTENRFLNVFIKCHPQDVANELLEFYKHAKGLKPLAESSKKILRKGFPF
;
A
#
# COMPACT_ATOMS: atom_id res chain seq x y z
N MET A 1 -19.40 35.81 -5.26
CA MET A 1 -19.32 35.54 -3.81
C MET A 1 -19.62 34.07 -3.59
N PHE A 2 -18.59 33.21 -3.62
CA PHE A 2 -18.72 31.77 -3.48
C PHE A 2 -18.05 31.33 -2.18
N PRO A 3 -18.73 30.60 -1.29
CA PRO A 3 -18.11 30.10 -0.10
C PRO A 3 -17.32 28.81 -0.39
N LYS A 4 -16.17 28.73 0.23
CA LYS A 4 -15.13 27.71 0.26
C LYS A 4 -15.67 26.29 0.41
N LEU A 5 -15.47 25.46 -0.61
CA LEU A 5 -15.62 24.00 -0.50
C LEU A 5 -14.29 23.39 -0.01
N HIS A 6 -14.07 23.45 1.28
CA HIS A 6 -13.03 22.69 1.96
C HIS A 6 -13.60 21.33 2.33
N LEU A 7 -13.51 20.37 1.43
CA LEU A 7 -13.73 18.96 1.78
C LEU A 7 -12.54 18.13 1.28
N LEU A 8 -11.50 18.12 2.12
CA LEU A 8 -10.33 17.27 2.01
C LEU A 8 -10.75 15.81 1.99
N LEU A 9 -10.49 15.16 0.88
CA LEU A 9 -10.45 13.72 0.71
C LEU A 9 -9.44 13.11 1.71
N LYS A 10 -9.89 12.78 2.91
CA LYS A 10 -9.19 11.83 3.78
C LYS A 10 -9.40 10.43 3.21
N PHE A 11 -8.65 10.06 2.19
CA PHE A 11 -8.40 8.67 1.90
C PHE A 11 -7.52 8.12 3.01
N ARG A 12 -8.15 7.62 4.06
CA ARG A 12 -7.50 6.71 4.99
C ARG A 12 -7.15 5.44 4.20
N PHE A 13 -5.89 5.28 3.89
CA PHE A 13 -5.34 3.94 3.72
C PHE A 13 -5.68 3.17 5.00
N LEU A 14 -6.49 2.12 4.88
CA LEU A 14 -6.66 1.13 5.92
C LEU A 14 -5.33 0.36 6.06
N VAL A 15 -4.42 0.97 6.82
CA VAL A 15 -3.37 0.26 7.51
C VAL A 15 -3.95 -0.03 8.88
N PHE A 16 -4.17 -1.28 9.18
CA PHE A 16 -4.49 -1.75 10.52
C PHE A 16 -3.43 -1.21 11.49
N ALA A 17 -3.78 -0.20 12.24
CA ALA A 17 -3.03 0.26 13.40
C ALA A 17 -3.88 -0.02 14.63
N SER A 18 -3.45 -1.02 15.38
CA SER A 18 -3.92 -1.32 16.73
C SER A 18 -3.58 -0.13 17.64
N ASN A 19 -4.61 0.47 18.23
CA ASN A 19 -4.48 1.44 19.30
C ASN A 19 -3.86 0.77 20.53
N ARG A 20 -2.79 1.32 21.04
CA ARG A 20 -2.46 1.26 22.47
C ARG A 20 -1.96 2.64 22.94
N HIS A 21 -2.63 3.14 23.98
CA HIS A 21 -2.27 4.30 24.77
C HIS A 21 -0.84 4.21 25.29
N LEU A 22 -0.11 5.32 25.23
CA LEU A 22 1.10 5.51 26.01
C LEU A 22 1.09 6.90 26.65
N THR A 23 1.03 6.86 27.96
CA THR A 23 1.22 7.97 28.89
C THR A 23 2.65 8.48 28.84
N ARG A 24 2.77 9.80 28.96
CA ARG A 24 4.04 10.54 29.13
C ARG A 24 4.68 10.22 30.48
N SER A 25 5.99 10.01 30.50
CA SER A 25 6.83 10.41 31.61
C SER A 25 8.20 10.86 31.10
N ASN A 26 8.58 12.08 31.52
CA ASN A 26 9.90 12.66 31.34
C ASN A 26 10.87 12.08 32.39
N SER A 27 12.08 11.75 31.96
CA SER A 27 13.24 11.84 32.85
C SER A 27 14.50 12.09 32.06
N VAL A 28 15.18 13.16 32.47
CA VAL A 28 16.50 13.62 32.02
C VAL A 28 17.54 12.77 32.73
N PHE A 29 18.52 12.21 32.03
CA PHE A 29 19.79 11.83 32.59
C PHE A 29 20.94 12.17 31.64
N ARG A 30 21.75 13.11 32.10
CA ARG A 30 23.14 13.34 31.65
C ARG A 30 24.03 12.27 32.27
N SER A 31 24.96 11.72 31.52
CA SER A 31 26.15 11.13 32.11
C SER A 31 27.35 11.29 31.18
N THR A 32 28.34 11.92 31.72
CA THR A 32 29.69 12.16 31.21
C THR A 32 30.53 10.90 31.39
N ALA A 33 31.27 10.49 30.39
CA ALA A 33 32.23 9.41 30.48
C ALA A 33 33.64 9.97 30.55
N THR A 34 34.34 9.67 31.63
CA THR A 34 35.78 9.85 31.80
C THR A 34 36.50 8.52 31.55
N TYR A 35 37.54 8.58 30.73
CA TYR A 35 38.49 7.46 30.54
C TYR A 35 39.43 7.36 31.76
N SER A 36 39.69 6.16 32.22
CA SER A 36 40.83 5.85 33.06
C SER A 36 41.33 4.44 32.76
N THR A 37 42.62 4.36 32.46
CA THR A 37 43.40 3.17 32.12
C THR A 37 43.99 2.59 33.40
N ILE A 38 43.80 1.30 33.68
CA ILE A 38 44.67 0.47 34.57
C ILE A 38 44.48 -1.02 34.15
N CYS A 39 45.59 -1.69 33.84
CA CYS A 39 45.78 -3.17 33.78
C CYS A 39 46.69 -3.58 34.95
N PRO A 40 46.96 -4.89 35.20
CA PRO A 40 46.06 -6.04 35.29
C PRO A 40 46.26 -6.78 36.67
N ASN A 41 45.31 -7.61 37.07
CA ASN A 41 45.60 -8.77 37.92
C ASN A 41 44.64 -9.92 37.63
N GLN A 42 45.22 -11.11 37.54
CA GLN A 42 44.60 -12.38 37.34
C GLN A 42 43.65 -12.73 38.49
N VAL A 43 42.40 -13.10 38.12
CA VAL A 43 41.54 -13.94 38.98
C VAL A 43 40.79 -14.90 38.05
N GLU A 44 40.77 -16.13 38.46
CA GLU A 44 40.28 -17.33 37.85
C GLU A 44 38.85 -17.19 37.28
N SER A 45 38.61 -17.77 36.11
CA SER A 45 37.35 -17.84 35.38
C SER A 45 36.32 -18.70 36.12
N PRO A 46 35.07 -18.21 36.24
CA PRO A 46 33.93 -19.11 36.32
C PRO A 46 33.49 -19.47 34.89
N ASN A 47 33.27 -20.75 34.68
CA ASN A 47 32.67 -21.39 33.52
C ASN A 47 32.01 -20.48 32.50
N GLU A 48 32.60 -20.30 31.34
CA GLU A 48 31.91 -19.97 30.10
C GLU A 48 30.93 -21.11 29.81
N GLU A 49 29.67 -20.94 30.20
CA GLU A 49 28.57 -21.64 29.59
C GLU A 49 28.67 -21.37 28.12
N ALA A 50 29.08 -22.35 27.35
CA ALA A 50 29.12 -22.27 25.90
C ALA A 50 27.73 -21.89 25.39
N MET A 51 27.52 -20.62 25.02
CA MET A 51 26.37 -20.21 24.28
C MET A 51 26.36 -21.04 22.99
N GLU A 52 25.55 -22.09 22.97
CA GLU A 52 25.34 -22.90 21.78
C GLU A 52 24.93 -21.96 20.64
N HIS A 53 25.79 -21.85 19.64
CA HIS A 53 25.45 -21.09 18.44
C HIS A 53 24.26 -21.76 17.79
N PRO A 54 23.19 -21.01 17.44
CA PRO A 54 21.98 -21.56 16.85
C PRO A 54 22.35 -22.32 15.57
N ARG A 55 21.93 -23.59 15.51
CA ARG A 55 22.33 -24.55 14.46
C ARG A 55 21.49 -24.41 13.20
N ASP A 56 20.27 -23.89 13.32
CA ASP A 56 19.35 -23.76 12.20
C ASP A 56 18.63 -22.38 12.14
N SER A 57 17.98 -22.13 11.02
CA SER A 57 17.26 -20.89 10.77
C SER A 57 16.04 -20.72 11.69
N ILE A 58 15.46 -21.79 12.20
CA ILE A 58 14.29 -21.77 13.08
C ILE A 58 14.70 -21.21 14.44
N GLU A 59 15.77 -21.73 15.02
CA GLU A 59 16.33 -21.24 16.28
C GLU A 59 16.73 -19.77 16.17
N ILE A 60 17.40 -19.40 15.09
CA ILE A 60 17.78 -17.99 14.83
C ILE A 60 16.56 -17.09 14.83
N PHE A 61 15.52 -17.40 14.07
CA PHE A 61 14.33 -16.55 14.02
C PHE A 61 13.57 -16.51 15.37
N LYS A 62 13.57 -17.62 16.14
CA LYS A 62 13.02 -17.64 17.51
C LYS A 62 13.78 -16.70 18.45
N GLN A 63 15.12 -16.74 18.43
CA GLN A 63 15.96 -15.82 19.22
C GLN A 63 15.67 -14.34 18.88
N TRP A 64 15.34 -14.06 17.63
CA TRP A 64 14.95 -12.71 17.20
C TRP A 64 13.48 -12.37 17.44
N GLY A 65 12.71 -13.24 18.11
CA GLY A 65 11.35 -13.00 18.59
C GLY A 65 10.23 -13.47 17.66
N CYS A 66 10.51 -14.30 16.66
CA CYS A 66 9.48 -14.93 15.84
C CYS A 66 8.76 -16.04 16.62
N CYS A 67 7.43 -15.98 16.68
CA CYS A 67 6.62 -17.07 17.24
C CYS A 67 6.37 -18.16 16.19
N GLU A 68 5.84 -19.32 16.64
CA GLU A 68 5.53 -20.46 15.76
C GLU A 68 4.63 -20.07 14.56
N ASN A 69 3.61 -19.23 14.80
CA ASN A 69 2.74 -18.74 13.72
C ASN A 69 3.49 -17.87 12.70
N ASP A 70 4.50 -17.13 13.14
CA ASP A 70 5.34 -16.34 12.24
C ASP A 70 6.19 -17.28 11.39
N LEU A 71 6.80 -18.29 12.00
CA LEU A 71 7.63 -19.28 11.29
C LEU A 71 6.83 -20.05 10.24
N LEU A 72 5.61 -20.49 10.56
CA LEU A 72 4.71 -21.14 9.60
C LEU A 72 4.41 -20.22 8.40
N LYS A 73 4.10 -18.96 8.63
CA LYS A 73 3.85 -17.96 7.56
C LYS A 73 5.09 -17.69 6.73
N ILE A 74 6.25 -17.55 7.37
CA ILE A 74 7.53 -17.26 6.71
C ILE A 74 7.90 -18.43 5.78
N PHE A 75 7.92 -19.65 6.29
CA PHE A 75 8.33 -20.81 5.52
C PHE A 75 7.31 -21.24 4.46
N SER A 76 6.02 -20.96 4.66
CA SER A 76 5.02 -21.14 3.59
C SER A 76 5.23 -20.20 2.41
N ARG A 77 5.76 -18.99 2.65
CA ARG A 77 6.00 -17.96 1.62
C ARG A 77 7.38 -18.06 0.99
N GLN A 78 8.36 -18.51 1.76
CA GLN A 78 9.76 -18.66 1.34
C GLN A 78 10.37 -19.95 1.95
N PRO A 79 10.07 -21.12 1.37
CA PRO A 79 10.55 -22.40 1.88
C PRO A 79 12.06 -22.50 1.99
N SER A 80 12.82 -21.85 1.09
CA SER A 80 14.28 -21.86 1.09
C SER A 80 14.92 -21.27 2.35
N LEU A 81 14.18 -20.43 3.11
CA LEU A 81 14.68 -19.91 4.38
C LEU A 81 14.81 -20.97 5.46
N ARG A 82 14.05 -22.07 5.37
CA ARG A 82 14.14 -23.15 6.35
C ARG A 82 15.52 -23.82 6.34
N ASN A 83 16.13 -23.89 5.16
CA ASN A 83 17.44 -24.49 4.94
C ASN A 83 18.53 -23.41 4.76
N ALA A 84 18.28 -22.18 5.21
CA ALA A 84 19.27 -21.11 5.10
C ALA A 84 20.46 -21.39 6.04
N GLN A 85 21.67 -21.14 5.55
CA GLN A 85 22.88 -21.25 6.36
C GLN A 85 22.84 -20.25 7.52
N ALA A 86 23.20 -20.69 8.72
CA ALA A 86 23.13 -19.92 9.95
C ALA A 86 24.02 -18.66 9.90
N THR A 87 25.29 -18.81 9.49
CA THR A 87 26.28 -17.71 9.50
C THR A 87 25.85 -16.50 8.64
N PRO A 88 25.46 -16.64 7.36
CA PRO A 88 25.00 -15.49 6.56
C PRO A 88 23.71 -14.88 7.09
N LEU A 89 22.81 -15.69 7.68
CA LEU A 89 21.57 -15.20 8.25
C LEU A 89 21.84 -14.36 9.51
N LEU A 90 22.64 -14.87 10.44
CA LEU A 90 23.06 -14.14 11.65
C LEU A 90 23.79 -12.85 11.32
N SER A 91 24.77 -12.88 10.40
CA SER A 91 25.48 -11.68 9.96
C SER A 91 24.52 -10.61 9.46
N LYS A 92 23.50 -10.98 8.71
CA LYS A 92 22.48 -10.06 8.21
C LYS A 92 21.60 -9.49 9.33
N LEU A 93 21.18 -10.32 10.27
CA LEU A 93 20.36 -9.92 11.41
C LEU A 93 21.13 -8.96 12.35
N ASN A 94 22.40 -9.28 12.63
CA ASN A 94 23.30 -8.43 13.41
C ASN A 94 23.51 -7.07 12.72
N LEU A 95 23.70 -7.07 11.41
CA LEU A 95 23.79 -5.84 10.62
C LEU A 95 22.53 -4.99 10.71
N LEU A 96 21.34 -5.59 10.62
CA LEU A 96 20.08 -4.87 10.81
C LEU A 96 19.96 -4.29 12.22
N SER A 97 20.39 -5.05 13.23
CA SER A 97 20.42 -4.58 14.62
C SER A 97 21.36 -3.39 14.80
N SER A 98 22.56 -3.40 14.19
CA SER A 98 23.50 -2.27 14.24
C SER A 98 22.94 -0.98 13.60
N LEU A 99 21.98 -1.11 12.68
CA LEU A 99 21.22 0.01 12.12
C LEU A 99 20.08 0.50 13.05
N GLY A 100 19.93 -0.07 14.23
CA GLY A 100 18.93 0.29 15.22
C GLY A 100 17.56 -0.40 15.03
N LEU A 101 17.48 -1.47 14.22
CA LEU A 101 16.26 -2.26 14.12
C LEU A 101 16.11 -3.16 15.35
N THR A 102 14.94 -3.14 15.95
CA THR A 102 14.59 -3.99 17.10
C THR A 102 14.16 -5.38 16.64
N GLY A 103 14.14 -6.38 17.55
CA GLY A 103 13.58 -7.71 17.26
C GLY A 103 12.17 -7.64 16.68
N SER A 104 11.29 -6.75 17.22
CA SER A 104 9.95 -6.56 16.66
C SER A 104 9.92 -5.99 15.23
N ASP A 105 10.92 -5.19 14.85
CA ASP A 105 11.05 -4.69 13.48
C ASP A 105 11.50 -5.81 12.54
N ILE A 106 12.45 -6.63 13.00
CA ILE A 106 12.94 -7.80 12.27
C ILE A 106 11.80 -8.80 12.04
N VAL A 107 11.01 -9.11 13.05
CA VAL A 107 9.82 -9.97 12.92
C VAL A 107 8.86 -9.42 11.85
N LYS A 108 8.60 -8.10 11.85
CA LYS A 108 7.78 -7.46 10.80
C LYS A 108 8.41 -7.60 9.41
N MET A 109 9.72 -7.37 9.30
CA MET A 109 10.44 -7.50 8.03
C MET A 109 10.39 -8.93 7.49
N VAL A 110 10.67 -9.92 8.32
CA VAL A 110 10.64 -11.35 7.94
C VAL A 110 9.22 -11.76 7.50
N ASN A 111 8.20 -11.34 8.24
CA ASN A 111 6.80 -11.60 7.86
C ASN A 111 6.38 -10.93 6.56
N CYS A 112 6.84 -9.69 6.30
CA CYS A 112 6.45 -8.92 5.12
C CYS A 112 7.28 -9.25 3.87
N ARG A 113 8.56 -9.53 4.04
CA ARG A 113 9.56 -9.68 2.96
C ARG A 113 10.56 -10.82 3.25
N PRO A 114 10.10 -12.07 3.44
CA PRO A 114 11.00 -13.18 3.80
C PRO A 114 12.12 -13.39 2.76
N ARG A 115 11.86 -13.17 1.49
CA ARG A 115 12.84 -13.28 0.40
C ARG A 115 14.10 -12.40 0.60
N PHE A 116 13.97 -11.26 1.29
CA PHE A 116 15.11 -10.39 1.60
C PHE A 116 16.20 -11.14 2.36
N PHE A 117 15.84 -12.04 3.26
CA PHE A 117 16.79 -12.79 4.08
C PHE A 117 17.57 -13.84 3.30
N CYS A 118 17.10 -14.24 2.10
CA CYS A 118 17.83 -15.07 1.16
C CYS A 118 18.78 -14.26 0.23
N SER A 119 18.61 -12.95 0.12
CA SER A 119 19.39 -12.09 -0.76
C SER A 119 20.75 -11.77 -0.16
N ARG A 120 21.76 -11.51 -0.99
CA ARG A 120 23.03 -10.95 -0.52
C ARG A 120 22.88 -9.44 -0.32
N ILE A 121 23.57 -8.89 0.68
CA ILE A 121 23.75 -7.43 0.84
C ILE A 121 24.98 -7.03 0.03
N ASN A 122 24.86 -6.00 -0.79
CA ASN A 122 25.91 -5.58 -1.74
C ASN A 122 27.13 -4.97 -1.02
N ASN A 123 28.27 -4.92 -1.73
CA ASN A 123 29.58 -4.52 -1.19
C ASN A 123 29.70 -3.04 -0.80
N CYS A 124 28.85 -2.14 -1.30
CA CYS A 124 28.87 -0.70 -0.98
C CYS A 124 27.96 -0.37 0.21
N PHE A 125 28.04 -1.16 1.31
CA PHE A 125 27.09 -1.03 2.40
C PHE A 125 27.22 0.30 3.14
N ASP A 126 28.42 0.69 3.55
CA ASP A 126 28.63 1.90 4.36
C ASP A 126 28.28 3.17 3.57
N GLU A 127 28.73 3.29 2.32
CA GLU A 127 28.36 4.39 1.41
C GLU A 127 26.83 4.47 1.22
N ARG A 128 26.19 3.33 1.08
CA ARG A 128 24.74 3.23 0.95
C ARG A 128 24.02 3.71 2.22
N ILE A 129 24.49 3.29 3.39
CA ILE A 129 23.87 3.70 4.67
C ILE A 129 24.03 5.18 4.89
N GLU A 130 25.23 5.74 4.63
CA GLU A 130 25.48 7.17 4.70
C GLU A 130 24.54 7.94 3.77
N PHE A 131 24.45 7.52 2.50
CA PHE A 131 23.55 8.12 1.54
C PHE A 131 22.08 8.05 1.99
N LEU A 132 21.63 6.90 2.50
CA LEU A 132 20.26 6.73 2.96
C LEU A 132 19.98 7.53 4.24
N VAL A 133 20.93 7.64 5.17
CA VAL A 133 20.78 8.49 6.37
C VAL A 133 20.61 9.94 5.96
N ASN A 134 21.44 10.42 5.02
CA ASN A 134 21.35 11.78 4.50
C ASN A 134 20.01 12.02 3.78
N LEU A 135 19.59 11.08 2.93
CA LEU A 135 18.31 11.16 2.21
C LEU A 135 17.10 11.18 3.14
N PHE A 136 17.08 10.32 4.15
CA PHE A 136 15.95 10.21 5.08
C PHE A 136 16.01 11.24 6.23
N GLY A 137 17.13 11.94 6.37
CA GLY A 137 17.34 13.00 7.37
C GLY A 137 17.55 12.50 8.79
N SER A 138 17.28 11.23 9.09
CA SER A 138 17.54 10.63 10.39
C SER A 138 17.61 9.10 10.34
N ARG A 139 18.35 8.50 11.29
CA ARG A 139 18.40 7.04 11.45
C ARG A 139 17.02 6.45 11.80
N GLU A 140 16.17 7.18 12.51
CA GLU A 140 14.83 6.72 12.86
C GLU A 140 13.93 6.61 11.60
N MET A 141 13.99 7.61 10.71
CA MET A 141 13.26 7.56 9.44
C MET A 141 13.79 6.45 8.54
N LEU A 142 15.10 6.25 8.48
CA LEU A 142 15.71 5.13 7.76
C LEU A 142 15.23 3.79 8.32
N ARG A 143 15.21 3.60 9.66
CA ARG A 143 14.66 2.39 10.29
C ARG A 143 13.22 2.12 9.84
N LYS A 144 12.34 3.13 9.90
CA LYS A 144 10.95 3.02 9.43
C LYS A 144 10.86 2.64 7.95
N ALA A 145 11.75 3.19 7.12
CA ALA A 145 11.84 2.87 5.70
C ALA A 145 12.28 1.42 5.48
N LEU A 146 13.33 0.97 6.17
CA LEU A 146 13.87 -0.39 6.05
C LEU A 146 12.88 -1.46 6.49
N VAL A 147 12.11 -1.22 7.55
CA VAL A 147 11.04 -2.15 8.00
C VAL A 147 9.99 -2.36 6.89
N ARG A 148 9.68 -1.33 6.14
CA ARG A 148 8.70 -1.41 5.03
C ARG A 148 9.31 -1.85 3.71
N ASN A 149 10.53 -1.45 3.46
CA ASN A 149 11.26 -1.72 2.22
C ASN A 149 12.72 -2.11 2.49
N PRO A 150 12.97 -3.33 3.00
CA PRO A 150 14.33 -3.80 3.24
C PRO A 150 15.16 -3.92 1.94
N SER A 151 14.51 -3.94 0.77
CA SER A 151 15.20 -3.97 -0.52
C SER A 151 16.03 -2.71 -0.81
N LEU A 152 15.84 -1.62 -0.05
CA LEU A 152 16.75 -0.47 -0.07
C LEU A 152 18.21 -0.87 0.23
N LEU A 153 18.43 -1.98 0.94
CA LEU A 153 19.76 -2.52 1.20
C LEU A 153 20.31 -3.42 0.09
N THR A 154 19.46 -3.86 -0.86
CA THR A 154 19.83 -4.85 -1.89
C THR A 154 19.71 -4.36 -3.32
N TYR A 155 19.11 -3.21 -3.58
CA TYR A 155 19.10 -2.63 -4.93
C TYR A 155 20.53 -2.31 -5.37
N ASP A 156 20.77 -2.34 -6.69
CA ASP A 156 22.02 -1.81 -7.24
C ASP A 156 22.13 -0.32 -6.90
N PHE A 157 23.14 0.01 -6.10
CA PHE A 157 23.26 1.33 -5.50
C PHE A 157 23.64 2.39 -6.53
N HIS A 158 24.65 2.11 -7.35
CA HIS A 158 25.17 3.06 -8.32
C HIS A 158 24.35 3.11 -9.61
N ASN A 159 23.94 1.95 -10.13
CA ASN A 159 23.27 1.87 -11.43
C ASN A 159 21.74 1.99 -11.36
N THR A 160 21.15 1.83 -10.18
CA THR A 160 19.67 1.86 -10.05
C THR A 160 19.22 2.87 -9.00
N MET A 161 19.69 2.77 -7.76
CA MET A 161 19.10 3.56 -6.66
C MET A 161 19.45 5.05 -6.77
N LYS A 162 20.74 5.41 -6.84
CA LYS A 162 21.18 6.81 -6.99
C LYS A 162 20.58 7.48 -8.23
N PRO A 163 20.67 6.89 -9.45
CA PRO A 163 20.11 7.51 -10.65
C PRO A 163 18.60 7.74 -10.56
N VAL A 164 17.84 6.80 -10.03
CA VAL A 164 16.39 6.95 -9.90
C VAL A 164 16.02 8.04 -8.89
N ILE A 165 16.76 8.16 -7.79
CA ILE A 165 16.53 9.22 -6.79
C ILE A 165 16.83 10.59 -7.42
N ALA A 166 17.99 10.75 -8.07
CA ALA A 166 18.36 11.98 -8.77
C ALA A 166 17.33 12.37 -9.84
N LEU A 167 16.81 11.40 -10.58
CA LEU A 167 15.77 11.63 -11.59
C LEU A 167 14.47 12.18 -11.00
N TYR A 168 14.05 11.69 -9.81
CA TYR A 168 12.88 12.27 -9.12
C TYR A 168 13.12 13.70 -8.65
N GLU A 169 14.32 13.99 -8.15
CA GLU A 169 14.72 15.35 -7.74
C GLU A 169 14.73 16.32 -8.93
N GLU A 170 15.26 15.91 -10.06
CA GLU A 170 15.27 16.67 -11.32
C GLU A 170 13.84 16.99 -11.80
N ILE A 171 12.94 16.05 -11.71
CA ILE A 171 11.52 16.25 -12.06
C ILE A 171 10.80 17.18 -11.06
N GLY A 172 11.42 17.45 -9.90
CA GLY A 172 10.91 18.35 -8.88
C GLY A 172 10.21 17.64 -7.72
N ILE A 173 10.55 16.38 -7.45
CA ILE A 173 10.12 15.64 -6.27
C ILE A 173 11.33 15.40 -5.38
N SER A 174 11.40 16.10 -4.26
CA SER A 174 12.52 16.01 -3.31
C SER A 174 12.02 15.99 -1.86
N GLY A 175 12.96 15.84 -0.92
CA GLY A 175 12.71 15.94 0.50
C GLY A 175 11.57 15.01 1.00
N HIS A 176 10.65 15.57 1.77
CA HIS A 176 9.56 14.80 2.41
C HIS A 176 8.71 13.99 1.42
N ASP A 177 8.45 14.52 0.23
CA ASP A 177 7.61 13.83 -0.75
C ASP A 177 8.31 12.60 -1.32
N LEU A 178 9.60 12.71 -1.64
CA LEU A 178 10.41 11.59 -2.11
C LEU A 178 10.54 10.50 -1.03
N ILE A 179 10.82 10.90 0.21
CA ILE A 179 10.89 10.00 1.36
C ILE A 179 9.56 9.23 1.53
N ALA A 180 8.43 9.94 1.51
CA ALA A 180 7.11 9.32 1.64
C ALA A 180 6.82 8.33 0.51
N MET A 181 7.24 8.62 -0.72
CA MET A 181 7.10 7.73 -1.86
C MET A 181 7.98 6.47 -1.71
N LEU A 182 9.24 6.61 -1.32
CA LEU A 182 10.16 5.48 -1.11
C LEU A 182 9.67 4.53 -0.01
N ILE A 183 9.11 5.08 1.07
CA ILE A 183 8.53 4.29 2.17
C ILE A 183 7.24 3.59 1.73
N SER A 184 6.36 4.27 1.01
CA SER A 184 5.03 3.74 0.66
C SER A 184 5.04 2.78 -0.53
N ARG A 185 6.04 2.88 -1.43
CA ARG A 185 6.13 2.11 -2.67
C ARG A 185 7.50 1.43 -2.82
N PRO A 186 7.67 0.24 -2.24
CA PRO A 186 8.93 -0.51 -2.34
C PRO A 186 9.39 -0.80 -3.76
N THR A 187 8.48 -0.85 -4.73
CA THR A 187 8.79 -1.10 -6.13
C THR A 187 9.13 0.16 -6.92
N LEU A 188 9.16 1.33 -6.29
CA LEU A 188 9.42 2.60 -6.97
C LEU A 188 10.78 2.55 -7.69
N ILE A 189 11.86 2.28 -6.95
CA ILE A 189 13.22 2.27 -7.49
C ILE A 189 13.34 1.32 -8.69
N PRO A 190 13.05 0.01 -8.59
CA PRO A 190 13.32 -0.91 -9.70
C PRO A 190 12.34 -0.78 -10.88
N ARG A 191 11.26 -0.03 -10.76
CA ARG A 191 10.23 0.09 -11.80
C ARG A 191 10.14 1.46 -12.44
N THR A 192 10.79 2.46 -11.86
CA THR A 192 10.79 3.80 -12.44
C THR A 192 11.59 3.85 -13.73
N SER A 193 10.94 4.36 -14.75
CA SER A 193 11.59 4.79 -15.99
C SER A 193 10.85 6.01 -16.52
N PHE A 194 11.58 7.00 -16.99
CA PHE A 194 11.02 8.15 -17.68
C PHE A 194 11.62 8.25 -19.07
N ASN A 195 10.82 8.66 -20.01
CA ASN A 195 11.16 9.04 -21.36
C ASN A 195 10.32 10.26 -21.77
N GLU A 196 10.53 10.79 -22.94
CA GLU A 196 9.82 11.97 -23.45
C GLU A 196 8.29 11.78 -23.42
N GLU A 197 7.80 10.63 -23.83
CA GLU A 197 6.37 10.32 -23.85
C GLU A 197 5.75 10.34 -22.44
N LYS A 198 6.42 9.74 -21.45
CA LYS A 198 5.94 9.80 -20.05
C LYS A 198 5.97 11.20 -19.48
N MET A 199 6.97 12.00 -19.85
CA MET A 199 7.05 13.40 -19.46
C MET A 199 5.92 14.22 -20.10
N GLU A 200 5.56 13.91 -21.33
CA GLU A 200 4.38 14.50 -21.98
C GLU A 200 3.07 14.09 -21.29
N TYR A 201 2.92 12.82 -20.93
CA TYR A 201 1.75 12.36 -20.15
C TYR A 201 1.61 13.08 -18.82
N ILE A 202 2.71 13.32 -18.10
CA ILE A 202 2.68 14.11 -16.88
C ILE A 202 2.18 15.54 -17.17
N LYS A 203 2.66 16.18 -18.22
CA LYS A 203 2.21 17.52 -18.65
C LYS A 203 0.71 17.53 -19.03
N LYS A 204 0.26 16.54 -19.82
CA LYS A 204 -1.15 16.39 -20.23
C LYS A 204 -2.12 16.30 -19.03
N THR A 205 -1.67 15.79 -17.87
CA THR A 205 -2.53 15.77 -16.66
C THR A 205 -2.87 17.17 -16.12
N GLY A 206 -2.16 18.21 -16.51
CA GLY A 206 -2.33 19.59 -16.04
C GLY A 206 -1.97 19.81 -14.57
N VAL A 207 -1.35 18.83 -13.91
CA VAL A 207 -1.02 18.93 -12.47
C VAL A 207 0.27 19.69 -12.27
N LEU A 208 0.20 20.79 -11.54
CA LEU A 208 1.33 21.69 -11.28
C LEU A 208 2.37 21.01 -10.36
N LYS A 209 3.66 21.29 -10.64
CA LYS A 209 4.77 20.95 -9.74
C LYS A 209 4.51 21.54 -8.35
N GLY A 210 4.84 20.79 -7.29
CA GLY A 210 4.59 21.21 -5.91
C GLY A 210 3.16 21.03 -5.39
N SER A 211 2.20 20.68 -6.25
CA SER A 211 0.86 20.32 -5.78
C SER A 211 0.86 18.94 -5.09
N LYS A 212 -0.09 18.74 -4.16
CA LYS A 212 -0.21 17.45 -3.42
C LYS A 212 -0.39 16.24 -4.33
N MET A 213 -0.94 16.43 -5.53
CA MET A 213 -1.19 15.33 -6.48
C MET A 213 0.02 15.05 -7.37
N TYR A 214 0.95 15.99 -7.54
CA TYR A 214 2.07 15.86 -8.46
C TYR A 214 2.90 14.61 -8.21
N LYS A 215 3.30 14.35 -6.97
CA LYS A 215 4.06 13.15 -6.61
C LYS A 215 3.36 11.84 -6.97
N TYR A 216 2.02 11.80 -6.88
CA TYR A 216 1.25 10.60 -7.23
C TYR A 216 1.18 10.42 -8.75
N VAL A 217 0.97 11.50 -9.50
CA VAL A 217 0.99 11.49 -10.97
C VAL A 217 2.36 11.00 -11.46
N VAL A 218 3.43 11.67 -11.04
CA VAL A 218 4.80 11.33 -11.46
C VAL A 218 5.15 9.89 -11.09
N SER A 219 4.89 9.48 -9.84
CA SER A 219 5.24 8.12 -9.41
C SER A 219 4.47 7.04 -10.16
N LEU A 220 3.18 7.24 -10.41
CA LEU A 220 2.35 6.24 -11.08
C LEU A 220 2.61 6.14 -12.58
N ILE A 221 2.84 7.28 -13.25
CA ILE A 221 3.26 7.28 -14.65
C ILE A 221 4.68 6.68 -14.75
N GLY A 222 5.60 7.09 -13.86
CA GLY A 222 6.97 6.58 -13.85
C GLY A 222 7.08 5.06 -13.76
N ILE A 223 6.32 4.44 -12.85
CA ILE A 223 6.36 2.97 -12.65
C ILE A 223 5.46 2.17 -13.61
N SER A 224 4.60 2.82 -14.36
CA SER A 224 3.70 2.16 -15.32
C SER A 224 4.42 1.95 -16.66
N ARG A 225 4.11 0.85 -17.34
CA ARG A 225 4.53 0.66 -18.73
C ARG A 225 3.70 1.57 -19.64
N ILE A 226 4.29 2.09 -20.69
CA ILE A 226 3.63 2.99 -21.64
C ILE A 226 2.42 2.33 -22.27
N GLU A 227 2.57 1.08 -22.70
CA GLU A 227 1.49 0.28 -23.31
C GLU A 227 0.31 0.14 -22.35
N THR A 228 0.59 -0.05 -21.06
CA THR A 228 -0.45 -0.13 -20.03
C THR A 228 -1.16 1.21 -19.82
N ILE A 229 -0.46 2.33 -19.92
CA ILE A 229 -1.09 3.66 -19.85
C ILE A 229 -1.98 3.88 -21.06
N ARG A 230 -1.47 3.63 -22.27
CA ARG A 230 -2.24 3.74 -23.53
C ARG A 230 -3.49 2.87 -23.50
N GLU A 231 -3.37 1.59 -23.11
CA GLU A 231 -4.49 0.67 -22.99
C GLU A 231 -5.59 1.20 -22.06
N LYS A 232 -5.23 1.83 -20.96
CA LYS A 232 -6.18 2.41 -20.01
C LYS A 232 -6.85 3.68 -20.52
N VAL A 233 -6.11 4.52 -21.24
CA VAL A 233 -6.65 5.70 -21.91
C VAL A 233 -7.66 5.24 -22.97
N THR A 234 -7.25 4.37 -23.89
CA THR A 234 -8.13 3.84 -24.94
C THR A 234 -9.37 3.12 -24.37
N ASN A 235 -9.23 2.44 -23.23
CA ASN A 235 -10.39 1.82 -22.59
C ASN A 235 -11.42 2.86 -22.09
N LEU A 236 -11.01 4.03 -21.63
CA LEU A 236 -11.93 5.10 -21.23
C LEU A 236 -12.51 5.84 -22.44
N GLU A 237 -11.75 6.02 -23.51
CA GLU A 237 -12.24 6.58 -24.79
C GLU A 237 -13.41 5.79 -25.36
N LYS A 238 -13.38 4.44 -25.27
CA LYS A 238 -14.49 3.57 -25.69
C LYS A 238 -15.82 3.85 -25.00
N PHE A 239 -15.79 4.53 -23.86
CA PHE A 239 -16.98 4.95 -23.13
C PHE A 239 -17.38 6.40 -23.39
N GLY A 240 -16.78 7.04 -24.40
CA GLY A 240 -17.12 8.40 -24.84
C GLY A 240 -16.47 9.51 -24.02
N CYS A 241 -15.38 9.21 -23.29
CA CYS A 241 -14.56 10.24 -22.64
C CYS A 241 -13.55 10.82 -23.64
N SER A 242 -13.38 12.13 -23.70
CA SER A 242 -12.34 12.75 -24.52
C SER A 242 -10.95 12.54 -23.91
N GLU A 243 -9.90 12.64 -24.71
CA GLU A 243 -8.51 12.51 -24.24
C GLU A 243 -8.21 13.53 -23.13
N GLU A 244 -8.65 14.78 -23.30
CA GLU A 244 -8.46 15.84 -22.30
C GLU A 244 -9.14 15.53 -20.98
N GLU A 245 -10.38 15.04 -21.02
CA GLU A 245 -11.14 14.62 -19.85
C GLU A 245 -10.43 13.48 -19.11
N ILE A 246 -9.88 12.52 -19.85
CA ILE A 246 -9.13 11.37 -19.29
C ILE A 246 -7.86 11.84 -18.60
N TRP A 247 -7.06 12.71 -19.24
CA TRP A 247 -5.85 13.23 -18.62
C TRP A 247 -6.15 14.10 -17.40
N SER A 248 -7.19 14.92 -17.45
CA SER A 248 -7.68 15.67 -16.28
C SER A 248 -8.12 14.74 -15.15
N LEU A 249 -8.81 13.64 -15.47
CA LEU A 249 -9.20 12.61 -14.51
C LEU A 249 -7.98 11.94 -13.88
N LEU A 250 -6.97 11.56 -14.67
CA LEU A 250 -5.72 10.97 -14.19
C LEU A 250 -4.93 11.95 -13.32
N GLY A 251 -4.97 13.24 -13.61
CA GLY A 251 -4.38 14.28 -12.76
C GLY A 251 -5.04 14.38 -11.39
N ARG A 252 -6.36 14.34 -11.34
CA ARG A 252 -7.15 14.39 -10.08
C ARG A 252 -7.16 13.05 -9.32
N SER A 253 -7.07 11.93 -10.03
CA SER A 253 -7.18 10.58 -9.48
C SER A 253 -6.17 9.61 -10.10
N PRO A 254 -4.86 9.85 -9.95
CA PRO A 254 -3.82 9.07 -10.63
C PRO A 254 -3.82 7.59 -10.24
N LEU A 255 -4.40 7.24 -9.09
CA LEU A 255 -4.58 5.86 -8.65
C LEU A 255 -5.42 5.00 -9.63
N ILE A 256 -6.17 5.60 -10.55
CA ILE A 256 -6.86 4.88 -11.65
C ILE A 256 -5.86 4.05 -12.45
N LEU A 257 -4.63 4.53 -12.62
CA LEU A 257 -3.55 3.76 -13.25
C LEU A 257 -3.20 2.45 -12.52
N THR A 258 -3.64 2.26 -11.28
CA THR A 258 -3.46 0.99 -10.54
C THR A 258 -4.60 -0.01 -10.75
N LEU A 259 -5.73 0.42 -11.30
CA LEU A 259 -6.86 -0.45 -11.58
C LEU A 259 -6.59 -1.30 -12.84
N SER A 260 -7.11 -2.52 -12.89
CA SER A 260 -7.11 -3.31 -14.12
C SER A 260 -8.11 -2.74 -15.14
N VAL A 261 -7.80 -2.88 -16.40
CA VAL A 261 -8.70 -2.50 -17.52
C VAL A 261 -10.07 -3.17 -17.35
N ASP A 262 -10.09 -4.46 -17.08
CA ASP A 262 -11.31 -5.25 -16.82
C ASP A 262 -12.16 -4.67 -15.67
N LYS A 263 -11.53 -4.23 -14.55
CA LYS A 263 -12.28 -3.59 -13.46
C LYS A 263 -12.92 -2.27 -13.91
N VAL A 264 -12.16 -1.43 -14.59
CA VAL A 264 -12.66 -0.15 -15.11
C VAL A 264 -13.82 -0.41 -16.08
N GLN A 265 -13.63 -1.32 -17.01
CA GLN A 265 -14.64 -1.68 -18.00
C GLN A 265 -15.95 -2.19 -17.35
N ARG A 266 -15.86 -3.13 -16.41
CA ARG A 266 -17.05 -3.65 -15.71
C ARG A 266 -17.78 -2.57 -14.93
N ASN A 267 -17.06 -1.70 -14.22
CA ASN A 267 -17.67 -0.62 -13.47
C ASN A 267 -18.31 0.42 -14.42
N MET A 268 -17.63 0.81 -15.51
CA MET A 268 -18.19 1.71 -16.52
C MET A 268 -19.45 1.13 -17.15
N THR A 269 -19.42 -0.11 -17.60
CA THR A 269 -20.59 -0.79 -18.17
C THR A 269 -21.78 -0.81 -17.19
N PHE A 270 -21.53 -1.06 -15.91
CA PHE A 270 -22.59 -1.03 -14.90
C PHE A 270 -23.14 0.38 -14.66
N VAL A 271 -22.26 1.37 -14.55
CA VAL A 271 -22.66 2.77 -14.31
C VAL A 271 -23.48 3.32 -15.48
N LEU A 272 -23.02 3.09 -16.71
CA LEU A 272 -23.69 3.60 -17.91
C LEU A 272 -24.93 2.75 -18.26
N GLY A 273 -24.79 1.43 -18.25
CA GLY A 273 -25.84 0.49 -18.69
C GLY A 273 -26.95 0.31 -17.66
N THR A 274 -26.58 0.05 -16.39
CA THR A 274 -27.55 -0.30 -15.33
C THR A 274 -28.04 0.90 -14.54
N MET A 275 -27.11 1.81 -14.17
CA MET A 275 -27.48 3.02 -13.43
C MET A 275 -27.97 4.15 -14.34
N LYS A 276 -27.78 4.03 -15.65
CA LYS A 276 -28.16 5.05 -16.67
C LYS A 276 -27.54 6.41 -16.41
N LEU A 277 -26.31 6.44 -15.88
CA LEU A 277 -25.55 7.68 -15.66
C LEU A 277 -24.65 7.96 -16.87
N SER A 278 -24.38 9.24 -17.14
CA SER A 278 -23.45 9.63 -18.20
C SER A 278 -21.98 9.39 -17.79
N PRO A 279 -21.05 9.23 -18.76
CA PRO A 279 -19.62 9.13 -18.48
C PRO A 279 -19.10 10.30 -17.63
N ARG A 280 -19.64 11.50 -17.83
CA ARG A 280 -19.27 12.70 -17.09
C ARG A 280 -19.43 12.54 -15.57
N VAL A 281 -20.47 11.82 -15.13
CA VAL A 281 -20.65 11.52 -13.69
C VAL A 281 -19.49 10.71 -13.13
N VAL A 282 -18.91 9.79 -13.91
CA VAL A 282 -17.72 9.01 -13.51
C VAL A 282 -16.48 9.90 -13.43
N LEU A 283 -16.34 10.83 -14.39
CA LEU A 283 -15.24 11.81 -14.37
C LEU A 283 -15.30 12.72 -13.14
N GLU A 284 -16.49 13.13 -12.72
CA GLU A 284 -16.72 13.95 -11.53
C GLU A 284 -16.61 13.13 -10.23
N HIS A 285 -16.97 11.86 -10.29
CA HIS A 285 -17.01 10.93 -9.15
C HIS A 285 -16.21 9.66 -9.37
N PRO A 286 -14.85 9.74 -9.47
CA PRO A 286 -13.99 8.61 -9.80
C PRO A 286 -14.08 7.44 -8.81
N PHE A 287 -14.63 7.64 -7.61
CA PHE A 287 -14.84 6.57 -6.64
C PHE A 287 -15.67 5.41 -7.21
N LEU A 288 -16.52 5.66 -8.21
CA LEU A 288 -17.30 4.63 -8.89
C LEU A 288 -16.40 3.57 -9.56
N LEU A 289 -15.23 3.98 -10.08
CA LEU A 289 -14.24 3.06 -10.67
C LEU A 289 -13.50 2.23 -9.62
N PHE A 290 -13.29 2.81 -8.43
CA PHE A 290 -12.60 2.14 -7.32
C PHE A 290 -13.51 1.18 -6.55
N SER A 291 -14.81 1.46 -6.53
CA SER A 291 -15.79 0.71 -5.77
C SER A 291 -15.82 -0.78 -6.18
N ASN A 292 -16.12 -1.63 -5.21
CA ASN A 292 -16.38 -3.03 -5.51
C ASN A 292 -17.76 -3.16 -6.17
N LEU A 293 -17.77 -3.65 -7.40
CA LEU A 293 -18.99 -3.79 -8.19
C LEU A 293 -19.99 -4.74 -7.51
N GLU A 294 -19.51 -5.92 -7.09
CA GLU A 294 -20.37 -6.98 -6.55
C GLU A 294 -20.75 -6.74 -5.08
N ALA A 295 -19.84 -6.24 -4.29
CA ALA A 295 -20.09 -6.06 -2.85
C ALA A 295 -20.70 -4.70 -2.49
N VAL A 296 -20.64 -3.71 -3.37
CA VAL A 296 -21.08 -2.33 -3.06
C VAL A 296 -22.07 -1.79 -4.08
N LEU A 297 -21.64 -1.68 -5.37
CA LEU A 297 -22.46 -0.98 -6.36
C LEU A 297 -23.77 -1.74 -6.65
N LYS A 298 -23.66 -3.01 -7.04
CA LYS A 298 -24.84 -3.83 -7.38
C LYS A 298 -25.83 -3.96 -6.21
N PRO A 299 -25.42 -4.37 -5.00
CA PRO A 299 -26.36 -4.54 -3.89
C PRO A 299 -27.07 -3.24 -3.51
N ARG A 300 -26.35 -2.11 -3.50
CA ARG A 300 -26.94 -0.82 -3.14
C ARG A 300 -27.92 -0.31 -4.19
N ILE A 301 -27.63 -0.52 -5.47
CA ILE A 301 -28.57 -0.19 -6.55
C ILE A 301 -29.77 -1.13 -6.57
N SER A 302 -29.58 -2.42 -6.27
CA SER A 302 -30.70 -3.37 -6.12
C SER A 302 -31.61 -2.97 -4.96
N LEU A 303 -31.03 -2.60 -3.82
CA LEU A 303 -31.80 -2.09 -2.68
C LEU A 303 -32.55 -0.79 -3.03
N ALA A 304 -31.91 0.12 -3.80
CA ALA A 304 -32.58 1.35 -4.25
C ALA A 304 -33.85 1.06 -5.07
N ARG A 305 -33.83 0.01 -5.91
CA ARG A 305 -35.01 -0.45 -6.68
C ARG A 305 -36.06 -1.04 -5.74
N LYS A 306 -35.66 -1.92 -4.81
CA LYS A 306 -36.56 -2.52 -3.84
C LYS A 306 -37.27 -1.48 -2.96
N LEU A 307 -36.53 -0.47 -2.45
CA LEU A 307 -37.12 0.65 -1.71
C LEU A 307 -38.15 1.45 -2.54
N LYS A 308 -37.86 1.63 -3.83
CA LYS A 308 -38.80 2.30 -4.73
C LYS A 308 -40.05 1.43 -4.99
N GLU A 309 -39.89 0.15 -5.20
CA GLU A 309 -40.99 -0.82 -5.41
C GLU A 309 -41.89 -0.91 -4.20
N MET A 310 -41.35 -0.83 -2.98
CA MET A 310 -42.09 -0.85 -1.71
C MET A 310 -42.56 0.55 -1.27
N GLU A 311 -42.28 1.60 -2.04
CA GLU A 311 -42.62 2.99 -1.73
C GLU A 311 -42.08 3.48 -0.38
N LEU A 312 -40.94 2.96 0.07
CA LEU A 312 -40.35 3.24 1.37
C LEU A 312 -39.39 4.44 1.32
N ASP A 313 -39.47 5.33 2.30
CA ASP A 313 -38.52 6.43 2.48
C ASP A 313 -37.51 6.10 3.60
N PRO A 314 -36.23 6.51 3.45
CA PRO A 314 -35.67 7.39 2.42
C PRO A 314 -35.35 6.68 1.10
N GLN A 315 -35.73 7.30 -0.01
CA GLN A 315 -35.42 6.83 -1.36
C GLN A 315 -33.95 7.07 -1.73
N ILE A 316 -33.33 6.09 -2.42
CA ILE A 316 -31.97 6.24 -2.99
C ILE A 316 -32.06 6.71 -4.44
N LYS A 317 -32.28 8.00 -4.66
CA LYS A 317 -32.42 8.63 -5.99
C LYS A 317 -31.69 9.97 -6.08
N GLY A 318 -31.45 10.45 -7.29
CA GLY A 318 -30.83 11.75 -7.56
C GLY A 318 -29.48 11.95 -6.85
N SER A 319 -29.29 13.07 -6.19
CA SER A 319 -28.07 13.41 -5.45
C SER A 319 -27.78 12.47 -4.26
N ILE A 320 -28.83 11.87 -3.69
CA ILE A 320 -28.70 10.93 -2.57
C ILE A 320 -28.02 9.64 -3.02
N MET A 321 -28.24 9.19 -4.25
CA MET A 321 -27.67 7.93 -4.79
C MET A 321 -26.14 7.92 -4.71
N LEU A 322 -25.45 8.95 -5.20
CA LEU A 322 -23.98 9.00 -5.16
C LEU A 322 -23.45 9.05 -3.73
N ARG A 323 -24.17 9.73 -2.82
CA ARG A 323 -23.85 9.75 -1.39
C ARG A 323 -24.03 8.37 -0.76
N ALA A 324 -25.12 7.68 -1.05
CA ALA A 324 -25.39 6.33 -0.58
C ALA A 324 -24.31 5.33 -1.02
N LEU A 325 -23.87 5.40 -2.28
CA LEU A 325 -22.81 4.55 -2.82
C LEU A 325 -21.44 4.78 -2.14
N ARG A 326 -21.19 5.96 -1.58
CA ARG A 326 -19.94 6.27 -0.85
C ARG A 326 -19.98 6.01 0.65
N MET A 327 -21.15 5.74 1.22
CA MET A 327 -21.29 5.50 2.65
C MET A 327 -20.51 4.26 3.09
N THR A 328 -20.05 4.26 4.35
CA THR A 328 -19.61 3.03 5.00
C THR A 328 -20.79 2.07 5.13
N GLU A 329 -20.51 0.78 5.22
CA GLU A 329 -21.55 -0.25 5.30
C GLU A 329 -22.52 0.01 6.45
N ASN A 330 -22.00 0.20 7.66
CA ASN A 330 -22.84 0.44 8.85
C ASN A 330 -23.73 1.68 8.68
N ARG A 331 -23.20 2.76 8.13
CA ARG A 331 -23.99 3.97 7.88
C ARG A 331 -25.08 3.73 6.84
N PHE A 332 -24.76 3.01 5.77
CA PHE A 332 -25.71 2.66 4.73
C PHE A 332 -26.87 1.82 5.30
N LEU A 333 -26.55 0.77 6.05
CA LEU A 333 -27.57 -0.09 6.69
C LEU A 333 -28.46 0.69 7.66
N ASN A 334 -27.87 1.58 8.47
CA ASN A 334 -28.63 2.37 9.43
C ASN A 334 -29.58 3.35 8.76
N VAL A 335 -29.15 3.98 7.65
CA VAL A 335 -29.93 5.02 6.96
C VAL A 335 -31.02 4.45 6.08
N PHE A 336 -30.80 3.29 5.43
CA PHE A 336 -31.70 2.79 4.39
C PHE A 336 -32.36 1.45 4.70
N ILE A 337 -32.00 0.79 5.80
CA ILE A 337 -32.59 -0.49 6.19
C ILE A 337 -33.14 -0.41 7.61
N LYS A 338 -32.30 -0.09 8.59
CA LYS A 338 -32.67 -0.10 10.00
C LYS A 338 -33.54 1.07 10.45
N CYS A 339 -33.79 2.04 9.59
CA CYS A 339 -34.72 3.14 9.85
C CYS A 339 -36.21 2.72 9.76
N HIS A 340 -36.47 1.56 9.18
CA HIS A 340 -37.83 1.03 9.01
C HIS A 340 -38.26 0.16 10.21
N PRO A 341 -39.59 -0.15 10.35
CA PRO A 341 -40.10 -1.13 11.31
C PRO A 341 -39.38 -2.47 11.20
N GLN A 342 -39.30 -3.22 12.30
CA GLN A 342 -38.41 -4.39 12.43
C GLN A 342 -38.64 -5.49 11.37
N ASP A 343 -39.88 -5.73 11.02
CA ASP A 343 -40.34 -6.68 9.99
C ASP A 343 -39.79 -6.27 8.60
N VAL A 344 -40.04 -5.03 8.20
CA VAL A 344 -39.56 -4.45 6.95
C VAL A 344 -38.04 -4.40 6.93
N ALA A 345 -37.41 -3.98 8.03
CA ALA A 345 -35.97 -3.93 8.13
C ALA A 345 -35.30 -5.31 7.96
N ASN A 346 -35.91 -6.36 8.50
CA ASN A 346 -35.46 -7.74 8.35
C ASN A 346 -35.59 -8.21 6.89
N GLU A 347 -36.70 -7.94 6.21
CA GLU A 347 -36.90 -8.27 4.80
C GLU A 347 -35.84 -7.56 3.91
N LEU A 348 -35.65 -6.26 4.10
CA LEU A 348 -34.68 -5.48 3.36
C LEU A 348 -33.24 -5.97 3.63
N LEU A 349 -32.94 -6.36 4.87
CA LEU A 349 -31.61 -6.86 5.23
C LEU A 349 -31.31 -8.20 4.56
N GLU A 350 -32.25 -9.13 4.55
CA GLU A 350 -32.13 -10.42 3.87
C GLU A 350 -31.99 -10.23 2.35
N PHE A 351 -32.82 -9.38 1.75
CA PHE A 351 -32.70 -9.01 0.34
C PHE A 351 -31.29 -8.44 0.03
N TYR A 352 -30.81 -7.53 0.86
CA TYR A 352 -29.48 -6.90 0.66
C TYR A 352 -28.35 -7.92 0.82
N LYS A 353 -28.42 -8.82 1.81
CA LYS A 353 -27.45 -9.91 2.00
C LYS A 353 -27.44 -10.85 0.80
N HIS A 354 -28.61 -11.23 0.29
CA HIS A 354 -28.75 -12.07 -0.89
C HIS A 354 -28.11 -11.41 -2.11
N ALA A 355 -28.41 -10.13 -2.35
CA ALA A 355 -27.81 -9.35 -3.44
C ALA A 355 -26.27 -9.28 -3.36
N LYS A 356 -25.68 -9.29 -2.15
CA LYS A 356 -24.21 -9.35 -1.95
C LYS A 356 -23.65 -10.76 -2.16
N GLY A 357 -24.44 -11.79 -1.91
CA GLY A 357 -24.02 -13.19 -2.03
C GLY A 357 -24.02 -13.72 -3.47
N LEU A 358 -24.66 -13.03 -4.40
CA LEU A 358 -24.69 -13.40 -5.81
C LEU A 358 -23.29 -13.31 -6.43
N LYS A 359 -22.62 -14.46 -6.58
CA LYS A 359 -21.33 -14.54 -7.27
C LYS A 359 -21.55 -14.40 -8.77
N PRO A 360 -20.76 -13.58 -9.49
CA PRO A 360 -20.84 -13.55 -10.96
C PRO A 360 -20.46 -14.92 -11.52
N LEU A 361 -21.25 -15.41 -12.46
CA LEU A 361 -21.00 -16.67 -13.17
C LEU A 361 -19.58 -16.78 -13.74
N ALA A 362 -18.96 -15.64 -14.12
CA ALA A 362 -17.61 -15.58 -14.66
C ALA A 362 -16.46 -15.76 -13.62
N GLU A 363 -16.72 -15.61 -12.32
CA GLU A 363 -15.66 -15.82 -11.30
C GLU A 363 -15.46 -17.30 -10.93
N SER A 364 -16.46 -18.15 -11.14
CA SER A 364 -16.32 -19.59 -10.94
C SER A 364 -15.32 -20.22 -11.91
N SER A 365 -15.25 -19.73 -13.15
CA SER A 365 -14.32 -20.21 -14.18
C SER A 365 -12.87 -19.77 -13.96
N LYS A 366 -12.63 -18.58 -13.37
CA LYS A 366 -11.27 -18.06 -13.13
C LYS A 366 -10.55 -18.71 -11.95
N LYS A 367 -11.25 -19.29 -10.98
CA LYS A 367 -10.62 -20.02 -9.88
C LYS A 367 -10.04 -21.37 -10.31
N ILE A 368 -10.54 -21.97 -11.36
CA ILE A 368 -10.06 -23.25 -11.89
C ILE A 368 -8.74 -23.06 -12.67
N LEU A 369 -8.57 -21.90 -13.31
CA LEU A 369 -7.36 -21.57 -14.13
C LEU A 369 -6.16 -21.07 -13.31
N ARG A 370 -6.32 -20.77 -12.00
CA ARG A 370 -5.20 -20.32 -11.13
C ARG A 370 -4.41 -21.46 -10.45
N LYS A 371 -4.73 -22.70 -10.75
CA LYS A 371 -4.00 -23.90 -10.23
C LYS A 371 -3.01 -24.43 -11.26
N GLY A 372 -2.19 -23.61 -11.83
CA GLY A 372 -1.18 -24.13 -12.73
C GLY A 372 -0.40 -23.06 -13.44
N PHE A 373 0.55 -22.44 -12.73
CA PHE A 373 1.81 -22.00 -13.32
C PHE A 373 2.82 -21.80 -12.19
N PRO A 374 3.81 -22.67 -12.07
CA PRO A 374 4.98 -22.44 -11.25
C PRO A 374 6.00 -21.69 -12.10
N PHE A 375 6.10 -20.38 -11.92
CA PHE A 375 7.30 -19.63 -12.25
C PHE A 375 7.48 -18.46 -11.25
#